data_89f77c569116d06d2ee2225e893e49cc
#
_entry.id   89f77c569116d06d2ee2225e893e49cc
#
_cell.length_a   1.000
_cell.length_b   1.000
_cell.length_c   1.000
_cell.angle_alpha   90.00
_cell.angle_beta   90.00
_cell.angle_gamma   90.00
#
_symmetry.space_group_name_H-M   'P 1'
#
loop_
_entity.id
_entity.type
_entity.pdbx_description
1 polymer ?
#
loop_
_entity_poly.entity_id
_entity_poly.type
_entity_poly.pdbx_seq_one_letter_code
_entity_poly.pdbx_strand_id
1 'polypeptide(L)'
;MYSPEEPSPSGATYRRELLRNQFWQILNFGSKAGFLILLTPMMLMHWGSVGYGLFALASSLLVSMALLDGGVRSLTRIRMAEAWKRGDTSGVSRIYAEGVLTFAGVSLVAVAATVILSLGGCLTVWFRLPAGGSGVLVLTVICTAILMTSILVLEPLAARGNLSVLKAANTWGALAAIPLCALLVSVGTGQGGVILAYAACMTVPNLFVAFQKDLFALIPWSELRRFRPATALKTLREGFWYYLTTISLIGKTHALTFLVSAIAGPGEAGIFYILLRFSEIISNVASTSSETSLAALTSASGTEARRACFTQSWIHTALFSVQGALVFLFLTSQLLGVWLHGAVTVPAGVGLGLALFGLSGSFSRVVVNSSMGLGLTRPAAFAGLWEALLGILGAYAGYRLGGLTGLFLGGSIGFLCLIPVSNRIALRCGWQSSLNWLGTLRLLFPGFFCSGILLLAGASVNSMPIAWISSVAAAGVITLHQVSSLHPSGKKES
;
A
#
# COMPACT_ATOMS: atom_id res chain seq x y z
N MET A 1 1.41 13.28 -33.20
CA MET A 1 0.24 14.15 -33.38
C MET A 1 -1.00 13.34 -33.04
N TYR A 2 -1.64 13.60 -31.92
CA TYR A 2 -2.91 12.95 -31.55
C TYR A 2 -4.02 13.93 -31.84
N SER A 3 -5.01 13.48 -32.64
CA SER A 3 -6.21 14.24 -32.97
C SER A 3 -7.07 14.44 -31.71
N PRO A 4 -7.63 15.65 -31.45
CA PRO A 4 -8.47 15.92 -30.29
C PRO A 4 -9.87 15.29 -30.31
N GLU A 5 -10.21 14.52 -31.32
CA GLU A 5 -11.54 13.92 -31.54
C GLU A 5 -11.54 12.39 -31.38
N GLU A 6 -10.88 11.83 -30.36
CA GLU A 6 -11.23 10.44 -30.04
C GLU A 6 -12.59 10.43 -29.33
N PRO A 7 -13.61 9.76 -29.92
CA PRO A 7 -14.91 9.63 -29.30
C PRO A 7 -14.74 8.95 -27.95
N SER A 8 -15.55 9.38 -26.98
CA SER A 8 -15.60 8.75 -25.67
C SER A 8 -15.65 7.22 -25.85
N PRO A 9 -14.72 6.45 -25.22
CA PRO A 9 -14.62 5.03 -25.49
C PRO A 9 -15.99 4.38 -25.30
N SER A 10 -16.39 3.54 -26.25
CA SER A 10 -17.64 2.78 -26.15
C SER A 10 -17.63 2.01 -24.82
N GLY A 11 -18.78 1.80 -24.19
CA GLY A 11 -18.84 1.14 -22.88
C GLY A 11 -18.10 -0.21 -22.85
N ALA A 12 -17.98 -0.90 -24.00
CA ALA A 12 -17.20 -2.14 -24.14
C ALA A 12 -15.68 -1.90 -24.03
N THR A 13 -15.17 -0.82 -24.64
CA THR A 13 -13.75 -0.45 -24.59
C THR A 13 -13.36 -0.04 -23.15
N TYR A 14 -14.20 0.75 -22.49
CA TYR A 14 -14.00 1.14 -21.09
C TYR A 14 -13.96 -0.08 -20.15
N ARG A 15 -14.88 -1.03 -20.31
CA ARG A 15 -14.90 -2.26 -19.50
C ARG A 15 -13.65 -3.11 -19.72
N ARG A 16 -13.16 -3.22 -20.96
CA ARG A 16 -11.93 -3.95 -21.27
C ARG A 16 -10.68 -3.31 -20.63
N GLU A 17 -10.59 -2.00 -20.66
CA GLU A 17 -9.49 -1.26 -20.00
C GLU A 17 -9.53 -1.40 -18.47
N LEU A 18 -10.72 -1.33 -17.87
CA LEU A 18 -10.91 -1.54 -16.44
C LEU A 18 -10.44 -2.93 -16.01
N LEU A 19 -10.87 -3.97 -16.73
CA LEU A 19 -10.45 -5.35 -16.45
C LEU A 19 -8.93 -5.54 -16.62
N ARG A 20 -8.33 -4.93 -17.63
CA ARG A 20 -6.88 -4.96 -17.85
C ARG A 20 -6.13 -4.26 -16.72
N ASN A 21 -6.62 -3.12 -16.25
CA ASN A 21 -6.03 -2.41 -15.13
C ASN A 21 -6.12 -3.22 -13.83
N GLN A 22 -7.27 -3.87 -13.56
CA GLN A 22 -7.45 -4.75 -12.41
C GLN A 22 -6.54 -5.98 -12.47
N PHE A 23 -6.44 -6.63 -13.61
CA PHE A 23 -5.55 -7.77 -13.82
C PHE A 23 -4.09 -7.43 -13.48
N TRP A 24 -3.55 -6.35 -14.06
CA TRP A 24 -2.19 -5.91 -13.77
C TRP A 24 -2.00 -5.43 -12.33
N GLN A 25 -3.04 -4.89 -11.70
CA GLN A 25 -3.00 -4.52 -10.28
C GLN A 25 -2.84 -5.75 -9.39
N ILE A 26 -3.64 -6.79 -9.61
CA ILE A 26 -3.57 -8.05 -8.87
C ILE A 26 -2.20 -8.73 -9.09
N LEU A 27 -1.73 -8.78 -10.33
CA LEU A 27 -0.45 -9.40 -10.66
C LEU A 27 0.74 -8.64 -10.07
N ASN A 28 0.71 -7.31 -10.07
CA ASN A 28 1.71 -6.46 -9.43
C ASN A 28 1.74 -6.66 -7.91
N PHE A 29 0.57 -6.81 -7.28
CA PHE A 29 0.51 -7.15 -5.86
C PHE A 29 1.06 -8.55 -5.61
N GLY A 30 0.62 -9.54 -6.38
CA GLY A 30 1.08 -10.93 -6.26
C GLY A 30 2.59 -11.09 -6.45
N SER A 31 3.18 -10.39 -7.42
CA SER A 31 4.63 -10.43 -7.65
C SER A 31 5.44 -9.84 -6.48
N LYS A 32 4.97 -8.74 -5.88
CA LYS A 32 5.62 -8.14 -4.70
C LYS A 32 5.44 -9.00 -3.44
N ALA A 33 4.27 -9.59 -3.25
CA ALA A 33 4.04 -10.54 -2.18
C ALA A 33 4.91 -11.79 -2.36
N GLY A 34 4.98 -12.31 -3.59
CA GLY A 34 5.84 -13.44 -3.96
C GLY A 34 7.32 -13.16 -3.69
N PHE A 35 7.81 -11.97 -4.01
CA PHE A 35 9.17 -11.53 -3.67
C PHE A 35 9.45 -11.71 -2.17
N LEU A 36 8.58 -11.21 -1.32
CA LEU A 36 8.75 -11.30 0.12
C LEU A 36 8.59 -12.74 0.64
N ILE A 37 7.57 -13.45 0.18
CA ILE A 37 7.29 -14.82 0.63
C ILE A 37 8.45 -15.76 0.28
N LEU A 38 9.02 -15.63 -0.91
CA LEU A 38 10.09 -16.52 -1.37
C LEU A 38 11.45 -16.15 -0.78
N LEU A 39 11.76 -14.87 -0.66
CA LEU A 39 13.10 -14.42 -0.26
C LEU A 39 13.27 -14.28 1.25
N THR A 40 12.22 -14.07 2.03
CA THR A 40 12.33 -13.92 3.49
C THR A 40 13.01 -15.12 4.17
N PRO A 41 12.63 -16.38 3.92
CA PRO A 41 13.32 -17.53 4.52
C PRO A 41 14.81 -17.56 4.14
N MET A 42 15.13 -17.33 2.85
CA MET A 42 16.52 -17.31 2.37
C MET A 42 17.34 -16.21 3.06
N MET A 43 16.79 -15.00 3.16
CA MET A 43 17.46 -13.87 3.82
C MET A 43 17.67 -14.14 5.31
N LEU A 44 16.69 -14.71 6.01
CA LEU A 44 16.82 -15.10 7.41
C LEU A 44 17.90 -16.16 7.62
N MET A 45 17.96 -17.18 6.75
CA MET A 45 18.97 -18.23 6.83
C MET A 45 20.40 -17.70 6.61
N HIS A 46 20.58 -16.74 5.67
CA HIS A 46 21.90 -16.23 5.32
C HIS A 46 22.37 -15.06 6.19
N TRP A 47 21.46 -14.19 6.61
CA TRP A 47 21.82 -12.96 7.33
C TRP A 47 21.43 -12.98 8.83
N GLY A 48 20.67 -13.99 9.25
CA GLY A 48 20.07 -14.03 10.59
C GLY A 48 19.03 -12.93 10.81
N SER A 49 18.49 -12.87 12.02
CA SER A 49 17.42 -11.90 12.38
C SER A 49 17.88 -10.44 12.30
N VAL A 50 19.11 -10.15 12.71
CA VAL A 50 19.66 -8.77 12.72
C VAL A 50 19.88 -8.27 11.28
N GLY A 51 20.48 -9.10 10.42
CA GLY A 51 20.69 -8.74 9.01
C GLY A 51 19.39 -8.61 8.24
N TYR A 52 18.43 -9.49 8.49
CA TYR A 52 17.08 -9.35 7.93
C TYR A 52 16.37 -8.10 8.47
N GLY A 53 16.57 -7.77 9.75
CA GLY A 53 16.03 -6.55 10.35
C GLY A 53 16.55 -5.27 9.70
N LEU A 54 17.83 -5.24 9.31
CA LEU A 54 18.38 -4.12 8.55
C LEU A 54 17.73 -4.02 7.14
N PHE A 55 17.52 -5.15 6.47
CA PHE A 55 16.76 -5.19 5.21
C PHE A 55 15.31 -4.72 5.41
N ALA A 56 14.66 -5.10 6.51
CA ALA A 56 13.31 -4.66 6.85
C ALA A 56 13.21 -3.14 7.05
N LEU A 57 14.19 -2.55 7.74
CA LEU A 57 14.31 -1.09 7.88
C LEU A 57 14.51 -0.41 6.53
N ALA A 58 15.42 -0.93 5.72
CA ALA A 58 15.69 -0.43 4.38
C ALA A 58 14.42 -0.51 3.49
N SER A 59 13.72 -1.64 3.51
CA SER A 59 12.46 -1.82 2.78
C SER A 59 11.35 -0.89 3.28
N SER A 60 11.25 -0.68 4.59
CA SER A 60 10.31 0.29 5.16
C SER A 60 10.66 1.72 4.76
N LEU A 61 11.95 2.05 4.70
CA LEU A 61 12.42 3.34 4.23
C LEU A 61 12.08 3.55 2.75
N LEU A 62 12.31 2.53 1.91
CA LEU A 62 11.97 2.55 0.49
C LEU A 62 10.47 2.87 0.26
N VAL A 63 9.58 2.28 1.02
CA VAL A 63 8.13 2.58 0.94
C VAL A 63 7.81 3.94 1.55
N SER A 64 8.45 4.29 2.67
CA SER A 64 8.24 5.59 3.33
C SER A 64 8.73 6.75 2.47
N MET A 65 9.73 6.56 1.63
CA MET A 65 10.21 7.58 0.69
C MET A 65 9.16 7.93 -0.37
N ALA A 66 8.19 7.04 -0.66
CA ALA A 66 7.02 7.40 -1.44
C ALA A 66 6.18 8.50 -0.76
N LEU A 67 6.32 8.66 0.56
CA LEU A 67 5.71 9.76 1.31
C LEU A 67 6.43 11.10 1.08
N LEU A 68 7.70 11.07 0.69
CA LEU A 68 8.46 12.30 0.42
C LEU A 68 8.02 12.99 -0.88
N ASP A 69 7.16 12.35 -1.68
CA ASP A 69 6.62 13.00 -2.87
C ASP A 69 5.76 14.24 -2.54
N GLY A 70 5.41 14.44 -1.28
CA GLY A 70 4.64 15.60 -0.82
C GLY A 70 3.28 15.74 -1.51
N GLY A 71 2.75 14.67 -2.10
CA GLY A 71 1.55 14.70 -2.94
C GLY A 71 1.80 15.24 -4.35
N VAL A 72 3.06 15.52 -4.70
CA VAL A 72 3.46 16.07 -6.02
C VAL A 72 2.98 15.14 -7.14
N ARG A 73 3.17 13.84 -6.99
CA ARG A 73 2.79 12.83 -7.97
C ARG A 73 1.28 12.83 -8.26
N SER A 74 0.47 12.78 -7.21
CA SER A 74 -0.99 12.78 -7.33
C SER A 74 -1.50 14.09 -7.93
N LEU A 75 -0.96 15.23 -7.48
CA LEU A 75 -1.31 16.55 -7.99
C LEU A 75 -0.92 16.72 -9.45
N THR A 76 0.30 16.30 -9.82
CA THR A 76 0.80 16.35 -11.21
C THR A 76 -0.10 15.55 -12.14
N ARG A 77 -0.48 14.31 -11.74
CA ARG A 77 -1.40 13.46 -12.50
C ARG A 77 -2.75 14.15 -12.74
N ILE A 78 -3.37 14.67 -11.69
CA ILE A 78 -4.68 15.32 -11.77
C ILE A 78 -4.61 16.53 -12.70
N ARG A 79 -3.63 17.41 -12.51
CA ARG A 79 -3.45 18.60 -13.34
C ARG A 79 -3.18 18.27 -14.81
N MET A 80 -2.33 17.26 -15.07
CA MET A 80 -2.09 16.80 -16.45
C MET A 80 -3.37 16.26 -17.10
N ALA A 81 -4.17 15.46 -16.37
CA ALA A 81 -5.43 14.95 -16.88
C ALA A 81 -6.42 16.09 -17.22
N GLU A 82 -6.48 17.11 -16.39
CA GLU A 82 -7.30 18.31 -16.65
C GLU A 82 -6.79 19.12 -17.86
N ALA A 83 -5.47 19.30 -17.98
CA ALA A 83 -4.88 19.99 -19.12
C ALA A 83 -5.14 19.25 -20.43
N TRP A 84 -5.04 17.89 -20.43
CA TRP A 84 -5.40 17.09 -21.60
C TRP A 84 -6.86 17.20 -21.99
N LYS A 85 -7.78 17.18 -21.03
CA LYS A 85 -9.22 17.40 -21.31
C LYS A 85 -9.49 18.74 -21.97
N ARG A 86 -8.68 19.75 -21.72
CA ARG A 86 -8.76 21.10 -22.33
C ARG A 86 -8.01 21.22 -23.66
N GLY A 87 -7.29 20.16 -24.10
CA GLY A 87 -6.44 20.20 -25.29
C GLY A 87 -5.14 21.02 -25.12
N ASP A 88 -4.79 21.41 -23.87
CA ASP A 88 -3.59 22.22 -23.58
C ASP A 88 -2.35 21.32 -23.45
N THR A 89 -1.76 20.97 -24.59
CA THR A 89 -0.54 20.14 -24.64
C THR A 89 0.68 20.86 -24.07
N SER A 90 0.76 22.18 -24.21
CA SER A 90 1.84 23.00 -23.63
C SER A 90 1.75 23.04 -22.11
N GLY A 91 0.54 23.16 -21.57
CA GLY A 91 0.26 23.06 -20.15
C GLY A 91 0.62 21.70 -19.57
N VAL A 92 0.32 20.61 -20.28
CA VAL A 92 0.74 19.23 -19.87
C VAL A 92 2.25 19.17 -19.71
N SER A 93 3.01 19.58 -20.72
CA SER A 93 4.48 19.55 -20.69
C SER A 93 5.06 20.37 -19.54
N ARG A 94 4.52 21.56 -19.30
CA ARG A 94 4.93 22.41 -18.20
C ARG A 94 4.62 21.77 -16.84
N ILE A 95 3.38 21.29 -16.63
CA ILE A 95 2.97 20.63 -15.37
C ILE A 95 3.85 19.40 -15.10
N TYR A 96 4.16 18.64 -16.14
CA TYR A 96 5.02 17.47 -16.03
C TYR A 96 6.45 17.85 -15.62
N ALA A 97 7.07 18.84 -16.29
CA ALA A 97 8.40 19.32 -15.96
C ALA A 97 8.46 19.88 -14.51
N GLU A 98 7.47 20.67 -14.11
CA GLU A 98 7.34 21.18 -12.72
C GLU A 98 7.26 20.04 -11.71
N GLY A 99 6.49 18.99 -11.99
CA GLY A 99 6.36 17.82 -11.13
C GLY A 99 7.68 17.06 -10.96
N VAL A 100 8.37 16.77 -12.08
CA VAL A 100 9.66 16.07 -12.09
C VAL A 100 10.73 16.84 -11.32
N LEU A 101 10.85 18.15 -11.55
CA LEU A 101 11.85 19.00 -10.88
C LEU A 101 11.55 19.17 -9.38
N THR A 102 10.28 19.38 -9.03
CA THR A 102 9.88 19.47 -7.62
C THR A 102 10.23 18.19 -6.87
N PHE A 103 9.91 17.04 -7.47
CA PHE A 103 10.21 15.75 -6.86
C PHE A 103 11.72 15.48 -6.78
N ALA A 104 12.48 15.79 -7.85
CA ALA A 104 13.94 15.65 -7.83
C ALA A 104 14.58 16.51 -6.74
N GLY A 105 14.08 17.75 -6.55
CA GLY A 105 14.53 18.63 -5.46
C GLY A 105 14.25 18.05 -4.07
N VAL A 106 13.04 17.53 -3.83
CA VAL A 106 12.66 16.89 -2.56
C VAL A 106 13.52 15.65 -2.33
N SER A 107 13.73 14.83 -3.36
CA SER A 107 14.57 13.63 -3.28
C SER A 107 16.03 13.97 -2.94
N LEU A 108 16.58 15.02 -3.55
CA LEU A 108 17.94 15.49 -3.26
C LEU A 108 18.08 15.94 -1.80
N VAL A 109 17.12 16.70 -1.29
CA VAL A 109 17.07 17.13 0.13
C VAL A 109 17.02 15.91 1.06
N ALA A 110 16.20 14.91 0.73
CA ALA A 110 16.08 13.69 1.52
C ALA A 110 17.38 12.88 1.54
N VAL A 111 18.04 12.72 0.38
CA VAL A 111 19.36 12.07 0.28
C VAL A 111 20.38 12.84 1.11
N ALA A 112 20.49 14.16 0.96
CA ALA A 112 21.44 14.98 1.70
C ALA A 112 21.20 14.88 3.22
N ALA A 113 19.96 14.99 3.67
CA ALA A 113 19.59 14.86 5.07
C ALA A 113 20.00 13.48 5.63
N THR A 114 19.72 12.39 4.87
CA THR A 114 20.07 11.03 5.30
C THR A 114 21.60 10.83 5.38
N VAL A 115 22.34 11.39 4.43
CA VAL A 115 23.81 11.37 4.44
C VAL A 115 24.35 12.10 5.67
N ILE A 116 23.85 13.32 5.95
CA ILE A 116 24.27 14.12 7.12
C ILE A 116 23.99 13.36 8.42
N LEU A 117 22.79 12.80 8.59
CA LEU A 117 22.40 12.00 9.75
C LEU A 117 23.25 10.72 9.89
N SER A 118 23.65 10.12 8.77
CA SER A 118 24.54 8.95 8.77
C SER A 118 25.95 9.33 9.21
N LEU A 119 26.52 10.40 8.64
CA LEU A 119 27.85 10.88 9.01
C LEU A 119 27.93 11.35 10.47
N GLY A 120 26.87 11.95 10.99
CA GLY A 120 26.73 12.30 12.39
C GLY A 120 26.50 11.13 13.35
N GLY A 121 26.41 9.89 12.85
CA GLY A 121 26.14 8.69 13.65
C GLY A 121 24.71 8.59 14.18
N CYS A 122 23.85 9.57 13.90
CA CYS A 122 22.48 9.63 14.45
C CYS A 122 21.66 8.41 14.07
N LEU A 123 21.74 7.95 12.80
CA LEU A 123 20.99 6.78 12.34
C LEU A 123 21.39 5.51 13.08
N THR A 124 22.70 5.35 13.34
CA THR A 124 23.24 4.18 14.05
C THR A 124 22.74 4.16 15.50
N VAL A 125 22.76 5.30 16.17
CA VAL A 125 22.30 5.43 17.56
C VAL A 125 20.78 5.26 17.65
N TRP A 126 20.01 5.98 16.83
CA TRP A 126 18.55 5.97 16.90
C TRP A 126 17.93 4.61 16.61
N PHE A 127 18.48 3.88 15.64
CA PHE A 127 17.92 2.59 15.19
C PHE A 127 18.77 1.40 15.66
N ARG A 128 19.78 1.62 16.50
CA ARG A 128 20.68 0.57 17.02
C ARG A 128 21.29 -0.29 15.92
N LEU A 129 21.71 0.36 14.83
CA LEU A 129 22.19 -0.35 13.64
C LEU A 129 23.54 -1.02 13.89
N PRO A 130 23.78 -2.20 13.28
CA PRO A 130 25.10 -2.81 13.24
C PRO A 130 26.09 -1.96 12.44
N ALA A 131 27.37 -2.27 12.55
CA ALA A 131 28.43 -1.62 11.76
C ALA A 131 28.11 -1.67 10.26
N GLY A 132 28.23 -0.52 9.58
CA GLY A 132 27.87 -0.38 8.15
C GLY A 132 26.36 -0.24 7.87
N GLY A 133 25.48 -0.45 8.85
CA GLY A 133 24.02 -0.40 8.66
C GLY A 133 23.50 0.96 8.19
N SER A 134 24.11 2.06 8.65
CA SER A 134 23.77 3.40 8.18
C SER A 134 24.05 3.60 6.70
N GLY A 135 25.15 3.01 6.18
CA GLY A 135 25.48 3.02 4.75
C GLY A 135 24.41 2.30 3.91
N VAL A 136 23.86 1.20 4.41
CA VAL A 136 22.74 0.49 3.74
C VAL A 136 21.51 1.38 3.66
N LEU A 137 21.18 2.14 4.71
CA LEU A 137 20.05 3.08 4.69
C LEU A 137 20.29 4.24 3.70
N VAL A 138 21.50 4.81 3.66
CA VAL A 138 21.87 5.85 2.68
C VAL A 138 21.69 5.33 1.26
N LEU A 139 22.27 4.15 0.95
CA LEU A 139 22.10 3.50 -0.33
C LEU A 139 20.61 3.29 -0.67
N THR A 140 19.81 2.88 0.29
CA THR A 140 18.36 2.70 0.11
C THR A 140 17.68 4.00 -0.29
N VAL A 141 18.01 5.12 0.37
CA VAL A 141 17.42 6.43 0.03
C VAL A 141 17.80 6.85 -1.40
N ILE A 142 19.05 6.66 -1.79
CA ILE A 142 19.52 6.95 -3.16
C ILE A 142 18.76 6.08 -4.17
N CYS A 143 18.72 4.77 -3.96
CA CYS A 143 17.99 3.83 -4.82
C CYS A 143 16.51 4.20 -4.94
N THR A 144 15.89 4.60 -3.83
CA THR A 144 14.49 5.00 -3.80
C THR A 144 14.24 6.31 -4.56
N ALA A 145 15.12 7.29 -4.41
CA ALA A 145 15.03 8.54 -5.16
C ALA A 145 15.04 8.28 -6.67
N ILE A 146 15.93 7.40 -7.14
CA ILE A 146 16.00 6.99 -8.54
C ILE A 146 14.73 6.24 -8.97
N LEU A 147 14.30 5.25 -8.19
CA LEU A 147 13.11 4.46 -8.47
C LEU A 147 11.85 5.34 -8.54
N MET A 148 11.62 6.20 -7.56
CA MET A 148 10.44 7.07 -7.52
C MET A 148 10.45 8.10 -8.66
N THR A 149 11.62 8.63 -9.03
CA THR A 149 11.75 9.47 -10.22
C THR A 149 11.37 8.71 -11.48
N SER A 150 11.80 7.45 -11.64
CA SER A 150 11.42 6.62 -12.79
C SER A 150 9.91 6.35 -12.87
N ILE A 151 9.25 6.21 -11.73
CA ILE A 151 7.78 6.07 -11.66
C ILE A 151 7.10 7.37 -12.04
N LEU A 152 7.61 8.53 -11.59
CA LEU A 152 7.05 9.82 -11.91
C LEU A 152 7.14 10.12 -13.42
N VAL A 153 8.19 9.66 -14.08
CA VAL A 153 8.34 9.78 -15.54
C VAL A 153 7.19 9.08 -16.29
N LEU A 154 6.55 8.07 -15.72
CA LEU A 154 5.41 7.37 -16.32
C LEU A 154 4.03 8.01 -16.00
N GLU A 155 3.97 9.06 -15.17
CA GLU A 155 2.70 9.71 -14.79
C GLU A 155 1.88 10.27 -15.97
N PRO A 156 2.49 10.74 -17.09
CA PRO A 156 1.72 11.11 -18.27
C PRO A 156 0.84 9.98 -18.82
N LEU A 157 1.31 8.73 -18.75
CA LEU A 157 0.49 7.57 -19.16
C LEU A 157 -0.67 7.32 -18.18
N ALA A 158 -0.38 7.45 -16.88
CA ALA A 158 -1.39 7.31 -15.84
C ALA A 158 -2.48 8.39 -15.94
N ALA A 159 -2.10 9.63 -16.24
CA ALA A 159 -3.02 10.74 -16.44
C ALA A 159 -3.93 10.57 -17.68
N ARG A 160 -3.48 9.81 -18.68
CA ARG A 160 -4.29 9.37 -19.85
C ARG A 160 -5.15 8.13 -19.59
N GLY A 161 -5.16 7.59 -18.37
CA GLY A 161 -5.92 6.36 -18.04
C GLY A 161 -5.16 5.05 -18.29
N ASN A 162 -3.96 5.08 -18.87
CA ASN A 162 -3.15 3.89 -19.18
C ASN A 162 -2.38 3.35 -17.97
N LEU A 163 -3.07 3.15 -16.85
CA LEU A 163 -2.48 2.61 -15.61
C LEU A 163 -1.92 1.20 -15.78
N SER A 164 -2.49 0.40 -16.71
CA SER A 164 -2.04 -0.96 -16.98
C SER A 164 -0.58 -1.04 -17.39
N VAL A 165 -0.09 -0.09 -18.18
CA VAL A 165 1.31 -0.05 -18.64
C VAL A 165 2.26 0.18 -17.47
N LEU A 166 1.93 1.13 -16.60
CA LEU A 166 2.70 1.39 -15.37
C LEU A 166 2.73 0.15 -14.47
N LYS A 167 1.58 -0.49 -14.26
CA LYS A 167 1.48 -1.68 -13.41
C LYS A 167 2.21 -2.87 -14.03
N ALA A 168 2.14 -3.04 -15.35
CA ALA A 168 2.88 -4.08 -16.07
C ALA A 168 4.40 -3.90 -15.92
N ALA A 169 4.94 -2.68 -16.12
CA ALA A 169 6.36 -2.41 -15.93
C ALA A 169 6.82 -2.77 -14.52
N ASN A 170 6.07 -2.33 -13.50
CA ASN A 170 6.37 -2.66 -12.10
C ASN A 170 6.26 -4.17 -11.81
N THR A 171 5.32 -4.88 -12.44
CA THR A 171 5.17 -6.34 -12.30
C THR A 171 6.38 -7.07 -12.86
N TRP A 172 6.79 -6.74 -14.07
CA TRP A 172 7.98 -7.34 -14.69
C TRP A 172 9.24 -7.06 -13.89
N GLY A 173 9.39 -5.83 -13.37
CA GLY A 173 10.48 -5.49 -12.46
C GLY A 173 10.51 -6.36 -11.21
N ALA A 174 9.36 -6.55 -10.55
CA ALA A 174 9.24 -7.37 -9.35
C ALA A 174 9.52 -8.86 -9.65
N LEU A 175 9.01 -9.38 -10.78
CA LEU A 175 9.27 -10.76 -11.20
C LEU A 175 10.75 -11.00 -11.51
N ALA A 176 11.42 -10.06 -12.18
CA ALA A 176 12.85 -10.14 -12.44
C ALA A 176 13.71 -10.01 -11.16
N ALA A 177 13.24 -9.25 -10.18
CA ALA A 177 13.93 -9.08 -8.90
C ALA A 177 13.98 -10.39 -8.08
N ILE A 178 12.98 -11.27 -8.20
CA ILE A 178 12.94 -12.52 -7.43
C ILE A 178 14.17 -13.39 -7.69
N PRO A 179 14.44 -13.89 -8.91
CA PRO A 179 15.57 -14.76 -9.16
C PRO A 179 16.91 -14.03 -8.97
N LEU A 180 17.02 -12.75 -9.35
CA LEU A 180 18.25 -12.00 -9.18
C LEU A 180 18.60 -11.81 -7.70
N CYS A 181 17.66 -11.39 -6.87
CA CYS A 181 17.89 -11.22 -5.44
C CYS A 181 18.14 -12.57 -4.75
N ALA A 182 17.43 -13.65 -5.15
CA ALA A 182 17.70 -14.99 -4.65
C ALA A 182 19.13 -15.43 -4.93
N LEU A 183 19.61 -15.21 -6.15
CA LEU A 183 20.99 -15.49 -6.54
C LEU A 183 21.98 -14.69 -5.70
N LEU A 184 21.76 -13.39 -5.53
CA LEU A 184 22.65 -12.52 -4.75
C LEU A 184 22.68 -12.94 -3.26
N VAL A 185 21.56 -13.32 -2.68
CA VAL A 185 21.50 -13.85 -1.31
C VAL A 185 22.30 -15.16 -1.22
N SER A 186 22.12 -16.10 -2.17
CA SER A 186 22.80 -17.39 -2.16
C SER A 186 24.32 -17.30 -2.35
N VAL A 187 24.79 -16.28 -3.09
CA VAL A 187 26.24 -15.99 -3.26
C VAL A 187 26.83 -15.24 -2.05
N GLY A 188 26.00 -14.91 -1.05
CA GLY A 188 26.45 -14.23 0.17
C GLY A 188 26.59 -12.72 0.03
N THR A 189 25.92 -12.10 -0.95
CA THR A 189 25.90 -10.66 -1.09
C THR A 189 25.14 -10.04 0.10
N GLY A 190 25.69 -8.96 0.65
CA GLY A 190 25.04 -8.24 1.77
C GLY A 190 23.77 -7.51 1.34
N GLN A 191 23.04 -6.97 2.33
CA GLN A 191 21.72 -6.31 2.17
C GLN A 191 21.75 -5.19 1.11
N GLY A 192 22.84 -4.41 1.06
CA GLY A 192 23.00 -3.31 0.09
C GLY A 192 22.96 -3.77 -1.36
N GLY A 193 23.60 -4.91 -1.68
CA GLY A 193 23.59 -5.48 -3.03
C GLY A 193 22.19 -5.93 -3.45
N VAL A 194 21.43 -6.54 -2.55
CA VAL A 194 20.04 -6.96 -2.81
C VAL A 194 19.12 -5.76 -3.01
N ILE A 195 19.27 -4.69 -2.20
CA ILE A 195 18.51 -3.45 -2.35
C ILE A 195 18.80 -2.79 -3.70
N LEU A 196 20.08 -2.72 -4.09
CA LEU A 196 20.49 -2.17 -5.38
C LEU A 196 19.89 -2.97 -6.54
N ALA A 197 19.98 -4.30 -6.49
CA ALA A 197 19.39 -5.18 -7.49
C ALA A 197 17.87 -5.03 -7.60
N TYR A 198 17.17 -4.99 -6.46
CA TYR A 198 15.74 -4.74 -6.43
C TYR A 198 15.38 -3.40 -7.07
N ALA A 199 16.07 -2.33 -6.67
CA ALA A 199 15.82 -1.00 -7.20
C ALA A 199 16.12 -0.93 -8.71
N ALA A 200 17.19 -1.57 -9.19
CA ALA A 200 17.53 -1.66 -10.61
C ALA A 200 16.43 -2.40 -11.39
N CYS A 201 16.01 -3.58 -10.92
CA CYS A 201 14.94 -4.35 -11.55
C CYS A 201 13.61 -3.58 -11.62
N MET A 202 13.30 -2.76 -10.63
CA MET A 202 12.09 -1.94 -10.64
C MET A 202 12.22 -0.68 -11.52
N THR A 203 13.43 -0.12 -11.64
CA THR A 203 13.69 1.12 -12.38
C THR A 203 13.80 0.88 -13.89
N VAL A 204 14.53 -0.15 -14.29
CA VAL A 204 14.83 -0.42 -15.72
C VAL A 204 13.57 -0.58 -16.58
N PRO A 205 12.54 -1.36 -16.21
CA PRO A 205 11.32 -1.46 -17.00
C PRO A 205 10.57 -0.12 -17.11
N ASN A 206 10.58 0.70 -16.06
CA ASN A 206 9.96 2.02 -16.09
C ASN A 206 10.65 2.94 -17.10
N LEU A 207 11.99 3.00 -17.08
CA LEU A 207 12.77 3.80 -18.03
C LEU A 207 12.59 3.28 -19.47
N PHE A 208 12.58 1.95 -19.66
CA PHE A 208 12.36 1.34 -20.96
C PHE A 208 11.01 1.76 -21.56
N VAL A 209 9.94 1.70 -20.77
CA VAL A 209 8.61 2.17 -21.19
C VAL A 209 8.63 3.68 -21.48
N ALA A 210 9.33 4.46 -20.66
CA ALA A 210 9.43 5.91 -20.87
C ALA A 210 10.13 6.25 -22.21
N PHE A 211 11.18 5.53 -22.56
CA PHE A 211 11.86 5.66 -23.85
C PHE A 211 10.97 5.23 -25.02
N GLN A 212 10.33 4.06 -24.94
CA GLN A 212 9.43 3.58 -26.00
C GLN A 212 8.22 4.49 -26.24
N LYS A 213 7.79 5.26 -25.25
CA LYS A 213 6.63 6.16 -25.32
C LYS A 213 7.02 7.62 -25.51
N ASP A 214 8.28 7.91 -25.79
CA ASP A 214 8.81 9.26 -26.00
C ASP A 214 8.43 10.25 -24.88
N LEU A 215 8.29 9.74 -23.65
CA LEU A 215 7.84 10.58 -22.53
C LEU A 215 8.86 11.64 -22.16
N PHE A 216 10.14 11.40 -22.43
CA PHE A 216 11.19 12.38 -22.23
C PHE A 216 11.08 13.58 -23.17
N ALA A 217 10.50 13.38 -24.37
CA ALA A 217 10.22 14.47 -25.30
C ALA A 217 9.13 15.43 -24.81
N LEU A 218 8.31 14.99 -23.84
CA LEU A 218 7.33 15.86 -23.19
C LEU A 218 7.95 16.84 -22.20
N ILE A 219 9.23 16.68 -21.82
CA ILE A 219 9.94 17.59 -20.92
C ILE A 219 10.61 18.69 -21.76
N PRO A 220 10.07 19.91 -21.81
CA PRO A 220 10.72 20.98 -22.54
C PRO A 220 11.94 21.48 -21.76
N TRP A 221 13.13 21.30 -22.32
CA TRP A 221 14.38 21.75 -21.70
C TRP A 221 14.42 23.25 -21.40
N SER A 222 13.65 24.04 -22.17
CA SER A 222 13.45 25.47 -21.94
C SER A 222 12.71 25.76 -20.63
N GLU A 223 11.73 24.93 -20.26
CA GLU A 223 10.97 25.07 -19.00
C GLU A 223 11.80 24.67 -17.79
N LEU A 224 12.72 23.69 -17.93
CA LEU A 224 13.66 23.33 -16.87
C LEU A 224 14.50 24.53 -16.42
N ARG A 225 14.96 25.36 -17.38
CA ARG A 225 15.74 26.59 -17.09
C ARG A 225 14.91 27.72 -16.44
N ARG A 226 13.58 27.67 -16.63
CA ARG A 226 12.65 28.70 -16.08
C ARG A 226 12.08 28.28 -14.73
N PHE A 227 12.41 27.07 -14.25
CA PHE A 227 11.91 26.57 -12.97
C PHE A 227 12.31 27.49 -11.82
N ARG A 228 11.32 27.87 -11.00
CA ARG A 228 11.51 28.71 -9.82
C ARG A 228 11.21 27.91 -8.56
N PRO A 229 12.02 27.98 -7.51
CA PRO A 229 11.73 27.30 -6.22
C PRO A 229 10.36 27.65 -5.64
N ALA A 230 9.86 28.85 -5.90
CA ALA A 230 8.52 29.28 -5.49
C ALA A 230 7.41 28.43 -6.12
N THR A 231 7.61 27.93 -7.35
CA THR A 231 6.67 27.01 -8.01
C THR A 231 6.65 25.66 -7.32
N ALA A 232 7.83 25.14 -6.94
CA ALA A 232 7.92 23.89 -6.16
C ALA A 232 7.17 24.03 -4.83
N LEU A 233 7.39 25.13 -4.09
CA LEU A 233 6.73 25.37 -2.81
C LEU A 233 5.19 25.47 -2.98
N LYS A 234 4.73 26.11 -4.05
CA LYS A 234 3.30 26.19 -4.38
C LYS A 234 2.73 24.79 -4.64
N THR A 235 3.42 23.97 -5.45
CA THR A 235 3.02 22.59 -5.75
C THR A 235 2.97 21.72 -4.50
N LEU A 236 3.97 21.83 -3.62
CA LEU A 236 3.97 21.13 -2.32
C LEU A 236 2.83 21.58 -1.43
N ARG A 237 2.55 22.89 -1.34
CA ARG A 237 1.43 23.42 -0.55
C ARG A 237 0.07 22.94 -1.04
N GLU A 238 -0.13 22.85 -2.34
CA GLU A 238 -1.37 22.35 -2.94
C GLU A 238 -1.49 20.83 -2.82
N GLY A 239 -0.37 20.08 -2.93
CA GLY A 239 -0.30 18.65 -2.73
C GLY A 239 -0.44 18.21 -1.26
N PHE A 240 -0.30 19.14 -0.31
CA PHE A 240 -0.19 18.84 1.13
C PHE A 240 -1.34 18.00 1.70
N TRP A 241 -2.58 18.25 1.27
CA TRP A 241 -3.72 17.46 1.76
C TRP A 241 -3.71 16.01 1.24
N TYR A 242 -3.29 15.79 -0.01
CA TYR A 242 -3.08 14.45 -0.57
C TYR A 242 -1.92 13.75 0.13
N TYR A 243 -0.87 14.50 0.45
CA TYR A 243 0.26 13.99 1.22
C TYR A 243 -0.15 13.52 2.62
N LEU A 244 -0.93 14.30 3.36
CA LEU A 244 -1.41 13.91 4.69
C LEU A 244 -2.26 12.63 4.65
N THR A 245 -3.09 12.44 3.63
CA THR A 245 -3.85 11.19 3.47
C THR A 245 -2.92 10.01 3.20
N THR A 246 -1.87 10.20 2.43
CA THR A 246 -0.89 9.15 2.13
C THR A 246 -0.07 8.79 3.37
N ILE A 247 0.35 9.78 4.18
CA ILE A 247 1.01 9.54 5.47
C ILE A 247 0.15 8.68 6.37
N SER A 248 -1.14 8.94 6.47
CA SER A 248 -2.03 8.17 7.34
C SER A 248 -2.12 6.70 6.93
N LEU A 249 -2.15 6.43 5.63
CA LEU A 249 -2.32 5.07 5.11
C LEU A 249 -1.02 4.24 5.15
N ILE A 250 0.10 4.86 4.80
CA ILE A 250 1.37 4.15 4.61
C ILE A 250 2.36 4.48 5.74
N GLY A 251 2.40 5.74 6.17
CA GLY A 251 3.38 6.21 7.14
C GLY A 251 3.30 5.51 8.48
N LYS A 252 2.09 5.27 8.99
CA LYS A 252 1.86 4.56 10.24
C LYS A 252 2.55 3.19 10.25
N THR A 253 2.30 2.37 9.24
CA THR A 253 2.81 0.99 9.20
C THR A 253 4.32 0.92 9.13
N HIS A 254 4.95 1.76 8.33
CA HIS A 254 6.41 1.76 8.18
C HIS A 254 7.13 2.47 9.32
N ALA A 255 6.52 3.52 9.91
CA ALA A 255 7.05 4.17 11.11
C ALA A 255 7.16 3.20 12.29
N LEU A 256 6.25 2.22 12.40
CA LEU A 256 6.32 1.18 13.43
C LEU A 256 7.55 0.29 13.30
N THR A 257 8.04 0.00 12.09
CA THR A 257 9.29 -0.76 11.91
C THR A 257 10.49 -0.01 12.50
N PHE A 258 10.56 1.31 12.26
CA PHE A 258 11.60 2.15 12.86
C PHE A 258 11.44 2.26 14.38
N LEU A 259 10.22 2.38 14.88
CA LEU A 259 9.92 2.41 16.30
C LEU A 259 10.41 1.13 17.00
N VAL A 260 10.10 -0.04 16.45
CA VAL A 260 10.55 -1.34 17.00
C VAL A 260 12.07 -1.42 16.99
N SER A 261 12.71 -1.01 15.91
CA SER A 261 14.18 -0.98 15.86
C SER A 261 14.79 -0.07 16.91
N ALA A 262 14.23 1.11 17.13
CA ALA A 262 14.69 2.06 18.13
C ALA A 262 14.55 1.51 19.58
N ILE A 263 13.49 0.74 19.85
CA ILE A 263 13.21 0.21 21.19
C ILE A 263 13.96 -1.10 21.44
N ALA A 264 13.91 -2.04 20.50
CA ALA A 264 14.32 -3.43 20.68
C ALA A 264 15.48 -3.86 19.76
N GLY A 265 15.83 -3.02 18.80
CA GLY A 265 16.90 -3.29 17.84
C GLY A 265 16.41 -3.92 16.53
N PRO A 266 17.31 -4.05 15.52
CA PRO A 266 16.95 -4.47 14.17
C PRO A 266 16.44 -5.91 14.10
N GLY A 267 16.91 -6.83 14.95
CA GLY A 267 16.43 -8.23 14.96
C GLY A 267 14.93 -8.33 15.22
N GLU A 268 14.43 -7.63 16.24
CA GLU A 268 13.01 -7.57 16.58
C GLU A 268 12.21 -6.83 15.51
N ALA A 269 12.79 -5.76 14.92
CA ALA A 269 12.21 -5.05 13.80
C ALA A 269 12.02 -5.96 12.56
N GLY A 270 12.95 -6.90 12.34
CA GLY A 270 12.83 -7.92 11.29
C GLY A 270 11.63 -8.85 11.52
N ILE A 271 11.47 -9.36 12.74
CA ILE A 271 10.31 -10.20 13.11
C ILE A 271 9.01 -9.41 12.97
N PHE A 272 8.98 -8.19 13.50
CA PHE A 272 7.83 -7.30 13.34
C PHE A 272 7.48 -7.07 11.86
N TYR A 273 8.48 -6.83 11.01
CA TYR A 273 8.27 -6.58 9.58
C TYR A 273 7.66 -7.79 8.85
N ILE A 274 8.07 -9.02 9.20
CA ILE A 274 7.46 -10.24 8.70
C ILE A 274 5.97 -10.26 9.07
N LEU A 275 5.66 -10.05 10.34
CA LEU A 275 4.29 -10.03 10.84
C LEU A 275 3.46 -8.91 10.20
N LEU A 276 4.04 -7.73 10.04
CA LEU A 276 3.41 -6.59 9.38
C LEU A 276 2.97 -6.94 7.95
N ARG A 277 3.80 -7.67 7.19
CA ARG A 277 3.48 -8.08 5.81
C ARG A 277 2.25 -8.99 5.73
N PHE A 278 2.04 -9.85 6.72
CA PHE A 278 0.81 -10.63 6.81
C PHE A 278 -0.42 -9.72 6.99
N SER A 279 -0.37 -8.77 7.91
CA SER A 279 -1.48 -7.84 8.10
C SER A 279 -1.73 -6.96 6.88
N GLU A 280 -0.68 -6.61 6.13
CA GLU A 280 -0.80 -5.86 4.88
C GLU A 280 -1.45 -6.67 3.75
N ILE A 281 -1.32 -7.99 3.73
CA ILE A 281 -2.04 -8.83 2.77
C ILE A 281 -3.53 -8.63 2.92
N ILE A 282 -4.07 -8.67 4.15
CA ILE A 282 -5.48 -8.42 4.42
C ILE A 282 -5.88 -7.04 3.88
N SER A 283 -5.15 -6.01 4.29
CA SER A 283 -5.50 -4.63 3.96
C SER A 283 -5.33 -4.32 2.46
N ASN A 284 -4.41 -4.96 1.76
CA ASN A 284 -4.19 -4.75 0.32
C ASN A 284 -5.24 -5.45 -0.55
N VAL A 285 -5.68 -6.66 -0.19
CA VAL A 285 -6.81 -7.32 -0.87
C VAL A 285 -8.08 -6.46 -0.73
N ALA A 286 -8.33 -5.94 0.46
CA ALA A 286 -9.45 -5.03 0.69
C ALA A 286 -9.31 -3.69 -0.06
N SER A 287 -8.09 -3.17 -0.23
CA SER A 287 -7.86 -1.90 -0.91
C SER A 287 -8.21 -1.95 -2.40
N THR A 288 -8.09 -3.11 -3.04
CA THR A 288 -8.41 -3.27 -4.46
C THR A 288 -9.88 -2.90 -4.74
N SER A 289 -10.80 -3.28 -3.86
CA SER A 289 -12.21 -2.89 -3.97
C SER A 289 -12.45 -1.42 -3.63
N SER A 290 -11.68 -0.84 -2.71
CA SER A 290 -11.83 0.57 -2.33
C SER A 290 -11.26 1.55 -3.37
N GLU A 291 -10.21 1.16 -4.11
CA GLU A 291 -9.67 1.97 -5.22
C GLU A 291 -10.63 2.04 -6.41
N THR A 292 -11.33 0.95 -6.71
CA THR A 292 -12.38 0.95 -7.76
C THR A 292 -13.56 1.81 -7.36
N SER A 293 -13.95 1.79 -6.07
CA SER A 293 -15.05 2.63 -5.59
C SER A 293 -14.70 4.12 -5.54
N LEU A 294 -13.44 4.49 -5.36
CA LEU A 294 -13.00 5.88 -5.49
C LEU A 294 -13.41 6.47 -6.84
N ALA A 295 -13.06 5.80 -7.95
CA ALA A 295 -13.42 6.24 -9.29
C ALA A 295 -14.94 6.27 -9.51
N ALA A 296 -15.65 5.23 -9.03
CA ALA A 296 -17.09 5.13 -9.13
C ALA A 296 -17.81 6.24 -8.32
N LEU A 297 -17.37 6.53 -7.09
CA LEU A 297 -17.92 7.59 -6.26
C LEU A 297 -17.68 8.99 -6.85
N THR A 298 -16.53 9.19 -7.51
CA THR A 298 -16.22 10.47 -8.18
C THR A 298 -17.11 10.73 -9.38
N SER A 299 -17.50 9.67 -10.11
CA SER A 299 -18.36 9.76 -11.31
C SER A 299 -19.84 9.63 -11.01
N ALA A 300 -20.23 9.16 -9.82
CA ALA A 300 -21.62 8.89 -9.47
C ALA A 300 -22.45 10.19 -9.39
N SER A 301 -23.47 10.28 -10.25
CA SER A 301 -24.49 11.34 -10.21
C SER A 301 -25.67 10.87 -9.34
N GLY A 302 -25.87 11.56 -8.22
CA GLY A 302 -26.99 11.27 -7.31
C GLY A 302 -26.62 10.44 -6.07
N THR A 303 -27.47 10.57 -5.05
CA THR A 303 -27.26 9.98 -3.74
C THR A 303 -27.36 8.44 -3.76
N GLU A 304 -28.26 7.92 -4.57
CA GLU A 304 -28.53 6.48 -4.69
C GLU A 304 -27.37 5.72 -5.31
N ALA A 305 -26.80 6.25 -6.42
CA ALA A 305 -25.61 5.69 -7.03
C ALA A 305 -24.41 5.72 -6.10
N ARG A 306 -24.21 6.82 -5.36
CA ARG A 306 -23.14 6.93 -4.34
C ARG A 306 -23.34 5.93 -3.22
N ARG A 307 -24.59 5.75 -2.76
CA ARG A 307 -24.95 4.77 -1.74
C ARG A 307 -24.60 3.35 -2.20
N ALA A 308 -25.00 2.97 -3.41
CA ALA A 308 -24.72 1.65 -3.96
C ALA A 308 -23.20 1.39 -4.03
N CYS A 309 -22.41 2.32 -4.60
CA CYS A 309 -20.95 2.21 -4.71
C CYS A 309 -20.28 2.07 -3.34
N PHE A 310 -20.66 2.90 -2.37
CA PHE A 310 -20.08 2.85 -1.03
C PHE A 310 -20.44 1.56 -0.31
N THR A 311 -21.70 1.14 -0.36
CA THR A 311 -22.19 -0.11 0.26
C THR A 311 -21.44 -1.32 -0.32
N GLN A 312 -21.31 -1.41 -1.62
CA GLN A 312 -20.59 -2.49 -2.28
C GLN A 312 -19.12 -2.54 -1.85
N SER A 313 -18.42 -1.41 -1.84
CA SER A 313 -17.04 -1.34 -1.37
C SER A 313 -16.88 -1.77 0.08
N TRP A 314 -17.81 -1.33 0.93
CA TRP A 314 -17.82 -1.67 2.34
C TRP A 314 -18.03 -3.16 2.59
N ILE A 315 -19.03 -3.76 1.91
CA ILE A 315 -19.32 -5.20 2.00
C ILE A 315 -18.11 -6.03 1.53
N HIS A 316 -17.55 -5.73 0.37
CA HIS A 316 -16.38 -6.46 -0.16
C HIS A 316 -15.20 -6.35 0.81
N THR A 317 -14.93 -5.15 1.32
CA THR A 317 -13.86 -4.96 2.29
C THR A 317 -14.11 -5.75 3.57
N ALA A 318 -15.33 -5.72 4.12
CA ALA A 318 -15.67 -6.47 5.32
C ALA A 318 -15.50 -7.98 5.10
N LEU A 319 -15.99 -8.52 3.98
CA LEU A 319 -15.88 -9.94 3.65
C LEU A 319 -14.40 -10.39 3.61
N PHE A 320 -13.60 -9.76 2.77
CA PHE A 320 -12.19 -10.18 2.59
C PHE A 320 -11.36 -9.92 3.84
N SER A 321 -11.58 -8.80 4.53
CA SER A 321 -10.78 -8.45 5.71
C SER A 321 -11.09 -9.33 6.90
N VAL A 322 -12.36 -9.67 7.14
CA VAL A 322 -12.74 -10.53 8.26
C VAL A 322 -12.28 -11.96 8.02
N GLN A 323 -12.41 -12.48 6.78
CA GLN A 323 -11.88 -13.80 6.44
C GLN A 323 -10.36 -13.88 6.63
N GLY A 324 -9.62 -12.89 6.11
CA GLY A 324 -8.18 -12.80 6.33
C GLY A 324 -7.80 -12.69 7.81
N ALA A 325 -8.55 -11.91 8.58
CA ALA A 325 -8.34 -11.77 10.02
C ALA A 325 -8.58 -13.09 10.77
N LEU A 326 -9.60 -13.86 10.41
CA LEU A 326 -9.84 -15.18 10.99
C LEU A 326 -8.70 -16.16 10.67
N VAL A 327 -8.20 -16.17 9.42
CA VAL A 327 -7.03 -16.96 9.04
C VAL A 327 -5.84 -16.63 9.94
N PHE A 328 -5.55 -15.36 10.14
CA PHE A 328 -4.40 -14.97 10.97
C PHE A 328 -4.65 -15.20 12.46
N LEU A 329 -5.87 -15.01 12.94
CA LEU A 329 -6.20 -15.31 14.32
C LEU A 329 -5.87 -16.76 14.69
N PHE A 330 -6.22 -17.71 13.82
CA PHE A 330 -6.12 -19.12 14.13
C PHE A 330 -4.87 -19.81 13.59
N LEU A 331 -4.30 -19.34 12.48
CA LEU A 331 -3.25 -20.06 11.76
C LEU A 331 -1.88 -19.34 11.75
N THR A 332 -1.72 -18.16 12.38
CA THR A 332 -0.46 -17.39 12.30
C THR A 332 0.74 -18.21 12.74
N SER A 333 0.69 -18.86 13.89
CA SER A 333 1.83 -19.64 14.42
C SER A 333 2.19 -20.82 13.53
N GLN A 334 1.20 -21.53 13.02
CA GLN A 334 1.38 -22.67 12.13
C GLN A 334 1.93 -22.23 10.76
N LEU A 335 1.34 -21.18 10.17
CA LEU A 335 1.80 -20.63 8.89
C LEU A 335 3.26 -20.16 8.98
N LEU A 336 3.62 -19.44 10.03
CA LEU A 336 4.99 -18.97 10.23
C LEU A 336 5.94 -20.13 10.53
N GLY A 337 5.53 -21.10 11.35
CA GLY A 337 6.32 -22.27 11.67
C GLY A 337 6.69 -23.08 10.42
N VAL A 338 5.72 -23.32 9.53
CA VAL A 338 5.94 -24.02 8.26
C VAL A 338 6.76 -23.17 7.30
N TRP A 339 6.40 -21.90 7.11
CA TRP A 339 7.03 -21.03 6.12
C TRP A 339 8.47 -20.67 6.47
N LEU A 340 8.76 -20.42 7.75
CA LEU A 340 10.09 -20.04 8.22
C LEU A 340 10.88 -21.20 8.83
N HIS A 341 10.38 -22.43 8.68
CA HIS A 341 11.04 -23.65 9.18
C HIS A 341 11.42 -23.55 10.67
N GLY A 342 10.60 -22.88 11.48
CA GLY A 342 10.84 -22.69 12.90
C GLY A 342 11.91 -21.66 13.27
N ALA A 343 12.46 -20.92 12.28
CA ALA A 343 13.49 -19.89 12.53
C ALA A 343 13.00 -18.70 13.36
N VAL A 344 11.69 -18.50 13.47
CA VAL A 344 11.08 -17.43 14.24
C VAL A 344 10.03 -17.99 15.18
N THR A 345 10.20 -17.75 16.46
CA THR A 345 9.18 -18.04 17.50
C THR A 345 8.26 -16.81 17.63
N VAL A 346 6.95 -17.06 17.53
CA VAL A 346 5.94 -16.01 17.58
C VAL A 346 5.23 -16.06 18.94
N PRO A 347 5.11 -14.92 19.65
CA PRO A 347 4.41 -14.87 20.93
C PRO A 347 2.95 -15.33 20.81
N ALA A 348 2.44 -15.96 21.86
CA ALA A 348 1.01 -16.28 21.97
C ALA A 348 0.18 -14.98 21.84
N GLY A 349 -0.93 -15.06 21.11
CA GLY A 349 -1.83 -13.91 20.92
C GLY A 349 -1.44 -12.96 19.78
N VAL A 350 -0.26 -13.09 19.15
CA VAL A 350 0.11 -12.27 17.99
C VAL A 350 -0.93 -12.36 16.86
N GLY A 351 -1.52 -13.54 16.64
CA GLY A 351 -2.59 -13.72 15.64
C GLY A 351 -3.78 -12.77 15.87
N LEU A 352 -4.20 -12.56 17.12
CA LEU A 352 -5.24 -11.60 17.45
C LEU A 352 -4.81 -10.16 17.13
N GLY A 353 -3.58 -9.80 17.50
CA GLY A 353 -3.01 -8.48 17.20
C GLY A 353 -2.97 -8.21 15.69
N LEU A 354 -2.47 -9.18 14.90
CA LEU A 354 -2.42 -9.10 13.44
C LEU A 354 -3.80 -8.99 12.81
N ALA A 355 -4.77 -9.78 13.27
CA ALA A 355 -6.14 -9.77 12.80
C ALA A 355 -6.77 -8.37 13.00
N LEU A 356 -6.68 -7.80 14.20
CA LEU A 356 -7.22 -6.48 14.50
C LEU A 356 -6.48 -5.36 13.76
N PHE A 357 -5.16 -5.44 13.65
CA PHE A 357 -4.37 -4.46 12.92
C PHE A 357 -4.67 -4.49 11.41
N GLY A 358 -4.78 -5.67 10.82
CA GLY A 358 -5.17 -5.85 9.41
C GLY A 358 -6.60 -5.36 9.13
N LEU A 359 -7.55 -5.66 10.01
CA LEU A 359 -8.93 -5.15 9.93
C LEU A 359 -8.95 -3.62 9.98
N SER A 360 -8.30 -3.03 10.99
CA SER A 360 -8.25 -1.56 11.14
C SER A 360 -7.65 -0.90 9.89
N GLY A 361 -6.56 -1.46 9.33
CA GLY A 361 -5.93 -0.97 8.11
C GLY A 361 -6.83 -1.07 6.87
N SER A 362 -7.61 -2.15 6.75
CA SER A 362 -8.56 -2.34 5.65
C SER A 362 -9.68 -1.29 5.66
N PHE A 363 -10.34 -1.12 6.80
CA PHE A 363 -11.41 -0.14 6.93
C PHE A 363 -10.91 1.29 6.83
N SER A 364 -9.70 1.57 7.33
CA SER A 364 -9.02 2.85 7.16
C SER A 364 -8.91 3.25 5.69
N ARG A 365 -8.47 2.32 4.83
CA ARG A 365 -8.34 2.56 3.38
C ARG A 365 -9.69 2.85 2.71
N VAL A 366 -10.74 2.11 3.07
CA VAL A 366 -12.09 2.38 2.52
C VAL A 366 -12.58 3.76 2.92
N VAL A 367 -12.45 4.13 4.19
CA VAL A 367 -12.86 5.45 4.69
C VAL A 367 -12.11 6.57 3.97
N VAL A 368 -10.78 6.45 3.86
CA VAL A 368 -9.95 7.48 3.22
C VAL A 368 -10.25 7.58 1.72
N ASN A 369 -10.30 6.46 0.98
CA ASN A 369 -10.58 6.45 -0.46
C ASN A 369 -12.00 6.98 -0.77
N SER A 370 -13.00 6.55 0.00
CA SER A 370 -14.37 7.05 -0.16
C SER A 370 -14.49 8.54 0.17
N SER A 371 -13.75 9.03 1.17
CA SER A 371 -13.66 10.46 1.49
C SER A 371 -13.11 11.26 0.34
N MET A 372 -12.05 10.79 -0.30
CA MET A 372 -11.46 11.46 -1.47
C MET A 372 -12.46 11.50 -2.63
N GLY A 373 -13.16 10.39 -2.91
CA GLY A 373 -14.18 10.32 -3.95
C GLY A 373 -15.38 11.25 -3.72
N LEU A 374 -15.69 11.56 -2.48
CA LEU A 374 -16.76 12.48 -2.08
C LEU A 374 -16.30 13.92 -1.84
N GLY A 375 -15.04 14.25 -2.11
CA GLY A 375 -14.45 15.57 -1.89
C GLY A 375 -14.25 15.94 -0.40
N LEU A 376 -14.21 14.93 0.49
CA LEU A 376 -13.94 15.10 1.93
C LEU A 376 -12.44 14.97 2.27
N THR A 377 -11.56 15.41 1.39
CA THR A 377 -10.10 15.20 1.52
C THR A 377 -9.52 15.80 2.79
N ARG A 378 -9.91 17.04 3.15
CA ARG A 378 -9.39 17.69 4.37
C ARG A 378 -9.79 16.99 5.66
N PRO A 379 -11.08 16.69 5.91
CA PRO A 379 -11.48 15.90 7.09
C PRO A 379 -10.79 14.53 7.16
N ALA A 380 -10.64 13.84 6.02
CA ALA A 380 -9.95 12.55 5.97
C ALA A 380 -8.46 12.68 6.29
N ALA A 381 -7.80 13.72 5.79
CA ALA A 381 -6.39 13.98 6.08
C ALA A 381 -6.13 14.24 7.57
N PHE A 382 -6.96 15.06 8.21
CA PHE A 382 -6.85 15.31 9.66
C PHE A 382 -7.12 14.05 10.48
N ALA A 383 -8.20 13.34 10.20
CA ALA A 383 -8.52 12.12 10.93
C ALA A 383 -7.44 11.03 10.72
N GLY A 384 -6.90 10.92 9.51
CA GLY A 384 -5.81 10.02 9.21
C GLY A 384 -4.50 10.38 9.92
N LEU A 385 -4.19 11.68 10.06
CA LEU A 385 -3.04 12.12 10.85
C LEU A 385 -3.18 11.71 12.34
N TRP A 386 -4.36 11.93 12.91
CA TRP A 386 -4.66 11.47 14.28
C TRP A 386 -4.64 9.94 14.40
N GLU A 387 -5.14 9.22 13.38
CA GLU A 387 -5.03 7.77 13.30
C GLU A 387 -3.58 7.32 13.37
N ALA A 388 -2.70 7.93 12.57
CA ALA A 388 -1.29 7.60 12.56
C ALA A 388 -0.62 7.91 13.90
N LEU A 389 -0.87 9.09 14.47
CA LEU A 389 -0.30 9.51 15.74
C LEU A 389 -0.73 8.60 16.89
N LEU A 390 -2.04 8.41 17.07
CA LEU A 390 -2.58 7.55 18.13
C LEU A 390 -2.22 6.07 17.90
N GLY A 391 -2.14 5.64 16.63
CA GLY A 391 -1.67 4.31 16.29
C GLY A 391 -0.21 4.08 16.69
N ILE A 392 0.68 5.06 16.45
CA ILE A 392 2.08 4.96 16.86
C ILE A 392 2.24 5.02 18.39
N LEU A 393 1.53 5.95 19.05
CA LEU A 393 1.56 6.05 20.52
C LEU A 393 0.96 4.81 21.17
N GLY A 394 -0.16 4.31 20.67
CA GLY A 394 -0.78 3.08 21.14
C GLY A 394 0.12 1.86 20.92
N ALA A 395 0.79 1.78 19.77
CA ALA A 395 1.75 0.71 19.47
C ALA A 395 2.96 0.76 20.43
N TYR A 396 3.49 1.95 20.72
CA TYR A 396 4.57 2.11 21.69
C TYR A 396 4.15 1.65 23.10
N ALA A 397 3.01 2.13 23.59
CA ALA A 397 2.47 1.73 24.89
C ALA A 397 2.17 0.22 24.92
N GLY A 398 1.53 -0.29 23.87
CA GLY A 398 1.22 -1.71 23.72
C GLY A 398 2.48 -2.58 23.72
N TYR A 399 3.54 -2.16 23.00
CA TYR A 399 4.81 -2.88 23.01
C TYR A 399 5.41 -2.97 24.41
N ARG A 400 5.35 -1.90 25.19
CA ARG A 400 5.84 -1.88 26.59
C ARG A 400 5.06 -2.80 27.50
N LEU A 401 3.77 -3.04 27.23
CA LEU A 401 2.88 -3.87 28.06
C LEU A 401 2.85 -5.34 27.64
N GLY A 402 2.96 -5.63 26.36
CA GLY A 402 2.73 -6.98 25.82
C GLY A 402 3.58 -7.33 24.60
N GLY A 403 4.75 -6.68 24.43
CA GLY A 403 5.66 -6.97 23.31
C GLY A 403 4.99 -6.76 21.93
N LEU A 404 5.31 -7.61 20.97
CA LEU A 404 4.76 -7.53 19.60
C LEU A 404 3.22 -7.66 19.56
N THR A 405 2.62 -8.51 20.39
CA THR A 405 1.16 -8.63 20.49
C THR A 405 0.53 -7.30 20.89
N GLY A 406 1.04 -6.71 21.97
CA GLY A 406 0.58 -5.42 22.44
C GLY A 406 0.79 -4.29 21.44
N LEU A 407 1.89 -4.33 20.67
CA LEU A 407 2.16 -3.36 19.61
C LEU A 407 1.07 -3.36 18.53
N PHE A 408 0.69 -4.53 18.01
CA PHE A 408 -0.37 -4.63 17.01
C PHE A 408 -1.73 -4.21 17.57
N LEU A 409 -2.07 -4.63 18.79
CA LEU A 409 -3.30 -4.23 19.48
C LEU A 409 -3.37 -2.70 19.68
N GLY A 410 -2.30 -2.13 20.23
CA GLY A 410 -2.21 -0.68 20.45
C GLY A 410 -2.23 0.11 19.14
N GLY A 411 -1.54 -0.39 18.11
CA GLY A 411 -1.54 0.22 16.78
C GLY A 411 -2.91 0.27 16.10
N SER A 412 -3.81 -0.66 16.45
CA SER A 412 -5.19 -0.70 15.94
C SER A 412 -6.07 0.42 16.49
N ILE A 413 -5.76 0.95 17.67
CA ILE A 413 -6.59 1.95 18.36
C ILE A 413 -6.73 3.23 17.53
N GLY A 414 -5.71 3.58 16.76
CA GLY A 414 -5.74 4.76 15.90
C GLY A 414 -6.94 4.82 14.96
N PHE A 415 -7.48 3.67 14.52
CA PHE A 415 -8.65 3.61 13.64
C PHE A 415 -9.88 4.33 14.22
N LEU A 416 -10.01 4.41 15.53
CA LEU A 416 -11.14 5.09 16.18
C LEU A 416 -11.27 6.56 15.73
N CYS A 417 -10.18 7.22 15.34
CA CYS A 417 -10.19 8.58 14.82
C CYS A 417 -10.91 8.73 13.47
N LEU A 418 -11.09 7.64 12.73
CA LEU A 418 -11.80 7.66 11.44
C LEU A 418 -13.31 7.51 11.56
N ILE A 419 -13.84 7.15 12.73
CA ILE A 419 -15.27 6.97 12.95
C ILE A 419 -16.08 8.23 12.60
N PRO A 420 -15.69 9.47 13.01
CA PRO A 420 -16.43 10.67 12.64
C PRO A 420 -16.46 10.92 11.12
N VAL A 421 -15.38 10.58 10.42
CA VAL A 421 -15.30 10.73 8.95
C VAL A 421 -16.17 9.69 8.26
N SER A 422 -16.13 8.43 8.73
CA SER A 422 -17.01 7.36 8.28
C SER A 422 -18.51 7.75 8.40
N ASN A 423 -18.88 8.38 9.52
CA ASN A 423 -20.23 8.87 9.72
C ASN A 423 -20.63 9.96 8.70
N ARG A 424 -19.71 10.90 8.39
CA ARG A 424 -19.96 11.94 7.37
C ARG A 424 -20.11 11.34 5.97
N ILE A 425 -19.34 10.30 5.65
CA ILE A 425 -19.47 9.57 4.37
C ILE A 425 -20.86 8.92 4.29
N ALA A 426 -21.26 8.19 5.34
CA ALA A 426 -22.55 7.54 5.42
C ALA A 426 -23.70 8.53 5.16
N LEU A 427 -23.68 9.68 5.85
CA LEU A 427 -24.66 10.73 5.66
C LEU A 427 -24.69 11.29 4.22
N ARG A 428 -23.53 11.51 3.60
CA ARG A 428 -23.44 11.97 2.19
C ARG A 428 -23.91 10.93 1.18
N CYS A 429 -23.86 9.65 1.54
CA CYS A 429 -24.39 8.55 0.73
C CYS A 429 -25.87 8.26 1.03
N GLY A 430 -26.55 9.11 1.81
CA GLY A 430 -27.99 8.97 2.12
C GLY A 430 -28.30 7.86 3.13
N TRP A 431 -27.33 7.47 3.95
CA TRP A 431 -27.58 6.60 5.11
C TRP A 431 -28.09 7.43 6.29
N GLN A 432 -29.18 7.00 6.91
CA GLN A 432 -29.80 7.74 8.03
C GLN A 432 -28.96 7.70 9.32
N SER A 433 -28.11 6.67 9.48
CA SER A 433 -27.16 6.57 10.58
C SER A 433 -25.94 5.74 10.16
N SER A 434 -24.78 6.01 10.77
CA SER A 434 -23.58 5.19 10.63
C SER A 434 -23.75 3.75 11.14
N LEU A 435 -24.77 3.49 11.95
CA LEU A 435 -25.08 2.17 12.50
C LEU A 435 -25.68 1.20 11.47
N ASN A 436 -26.09 1.66 10.28
CA ASN A 436 -26.58 0.78 9.22
C ASN A 436 -25.52 -0.19 8.68
N TRP A 437 -24.24 0.11 8.85
CA TRP A 437 -23.18 -0.84 8.55
C TRP A 437 -23.15 -2.04 9.49
N LEU A 438 -23.60 -1.89 10.76
CA LEU A 438 -23.80 -3.02 11.68
C LEU A 438 -24.84 -3.99 11.17
N GLY A 439 -25.92 -3.50 10.52
CA GLY A 439 -26.91 -4.33 9.83
C GLY A 439 -26.28 -5.18 8.73
N THR A 440 -25.35 -4.60 7.96
CA THR A 440 -24.60 -5.34 6.93
C THR A 440 -23.70 -6.42 7.54
N LEU A 441 -23.03 -6.13 8.66
CA LEU A 441 -22.23 -7.14 9.37
C LEU A 441 -23.07 -8.30 9.89
N ARG A 442 -24.30 -8.04 10.36
CA ARG A 442 -25.24 -9.11 10.79
C ARG A 442 -25.57 -10.07 9.65
N LEU A 443 -25.73 -9.59 8.42
CA LEU A 443 -25.97 -10.42 7.24
C LEU A 443 -24.79 -11.33 6.91
N LEU A 444 -23.57 -10.90 7.21
CA LEU A 444 -22.34 -11.62 6.93
C LEU A 444 -21.93 -12.58 8.06
N PHE A 445 -22.52 -12.39 9.26
CA PHE A 445 -22.16 -13.14 10.47
C PHE A 445 -22.23 -14.66 10.30
N PRO A 446 -23.28 -15.26 9.71
CA PRO A 446 -23.35 -16.71 9.56
C PRO A 446 -22.18 -17.29 8.76
N GLY A 447 -21.78 -16.62 7.67
CA GLY A 447 -20.64 -17.06 6.87
C GLY A 447 -19.31 -16.91 7.61
N PHE A 448 -19.12 -15.84 8.36
CA PHE A 448 -17.94 -15.67 9.20
C PHE A 448 -17.86 -16.70 10.31
N PHE A 449 -18.99 -17.03 10.92
CA PHE A 449 -19.08 -18.06 11.95
C PHE A 449 -18.73 -19.45 11.41
N CYS A 450 -19.31 -19.84 10.27
CA CYS A 450 -18.97 -21.09 9.60
C CYS A 450 -17.48 -21.16 9.19
N SER A 451 -16.95 -20.07 8.62
CA SER A 451 -15.54 -19.99 8.26
C SER A 451 -14.64 -20.09 9.49
N GLY A 452 -15.00 -19.45 10.59
CA GLY A 452 -14.27 -19.53 11.86
C GLY A 452 -14.22 -20.96 12.42
N ILE A 453 -15.35 -21.68 12.38
CA ILE A 453 -15.41 -23.10 12.80
C ILE A 453 -14.50 -23.97 11.91
N LEU A 454 -14.55 -23.79 10.59
CA LEU A 454 -13.71 -24.55 9.65
C LEU A 454 -12.22 -24.31 9.89
N LEU A 455 -11.84 -23.06 10.16
CA LEU A 455 -10.45 -22.71 10.46
C LEU A 455 -10.00 -23.24 11.82
N LEU A 456 -10.87 -23.23 12.83
CA LEU A 456 -10.61 -23.87 14.13
C LEU A 456 -10.42 -25.37 13.99
N ALA A 457 -11.29 -26.04 13.22
CA ALA A 457 -11.16 -27.47 12.95
C ALA A 457 -9.85 -27.78 12.20
N GLY A 458 -9.48 -26.97 11.21
CA GLY A 458 -8.20 -27.07 10.50
C GLY A 458 -6.99 -26.84 11.41
N ALA A 459 -7.07 -25.89 12.35
CA ALA A 459 -6.00 -25.58 13.30
C ALA A 459 -5.81 -26.68 14.35
N SER A 460 -6.86 -27.42 14.70
CA SER A 460 -6.80 -28.53 15.67
C SER A 460 -6.12 -29.79 15.11
N VAL A 461 -6.02 -29.92 13.80
CA VAL A 461 -5.37 -31.05 13.11
C VAL A 461 -3.89 -30.74 12.88
N ASN A 462 -3.08 -30.93 13.92
CA ASN A 462 -1.66 -30.52 13.99
C ASN A 462 -0.71 -31.14 12.94
N SER A 463 -1.16 -32.03 12.08
CA SER A 463 -0.25 -32.82 11.24
C SER A 463 -0.50 -32.75 9.73
N MET A 464 -1.50 -31.99 9.24
CA MET A 464 -1.83 -32.01 7.81
C MET A 464 -1.95 -30.62 7.18
N PRO A 465 -0.94 -30.18 6.41
CA PRO A 465 -1.04 -28.95 5.58
C PRO A 465 -2.29 -28.92 4.68
N ILE A 466 -2.76 -30.10 4.26
CA ILE A 466 -3.95 -30.27 3.40
C ILE A 466 -5.23 -29.83 4.13
N ALA A 467 -5.38 -30.13 5.42
CA ALA A 467 -6.56 -29.68 6.19
C ALA A 467 -6.61 -28.15 6.32
N TRP A 468 -5.47 -27.50 6.41
CA TRP A 468 -5.39 -26.03 6.44
C TRP A 468 -5.74 -25.41 5.09
N ILE A 469 -5.15 -25.95 4.01
CA ILE A 469 -5.45 -25.47 2.65
C ILE A 469 -6.94 -25.67 2.34
N SER A 470 -7.52 -26.80 2.72
CA SER A 470 -8.95 -27.05 2.52
C SER A 470 -9.83 -26.13 3.36
N SER A 471 -9.45 -25.81 4.61
CA SER A 471 -10.18 -24.87 5.47
C SER A 471 -10.14 -23.44 4.92
N VAL A 472 -8.99 -22.98 4.43
CA VAL A 472 -8.84 -21.68 3.79
C VAL A 472 -9.61 -21.61 2.47
N ALA A 473 -9.55 -22.69 1.66
CA ALA A 473 -10.31 -22.78 0.42
C ALA A 473 -11.82 -22.79 0.67
N ALA A 474 -12.29 -23.54 1.66
CA ALA A 474 -13.71 -23.55 2.05
C ALA A 474 -14.19 -22.18 2.54
N ALA A 475 -13.39 -21.50 3.37
CA ALA A 475 -13.67 -20.14 3.80
C ALA A 475 -13.75 -19.18 2.61
N GLY A 476 -12.87 -19.32 1.62
CA GLY A 476 -12.89 -18.54 0.37
C GLY A 476 -14.16 -18.81 -0.45
N VAL A 477 -14.57 -20.07 -0.60
CA VAL A 477 -15.80 -20.44 -1.33
C VAL A 477 -17.04 -19.88 -0.64
N ILE A 478 -17.14 -19.94 0.69
CA ILE A 478 -18.24 -19.36 1.46
C ILE A 478 -18.30 -17.84 1.22
N THR A 479 -17.15 -17.17 1.25
CA THR A 479 -17.05 -15.74 0.97
C THR A 479 -17.53 -15.39 -0.43
N LEU A 480 -17.10 -16.14 -1.45
CA LEU A 480 -17.53 -15.94 -2.84
C LEU A 480 -19.03 -16.17 -3.01
N HIS A 481 -19.60 -17.20 -2.38
CA HIS A 481 -21.02 -17.47 -2.41
C HIS A 481 -21.82 -16.33 -1.77
N GLN A 482 -21.36 -15.78 -0.63
CA GLN A 482 -21.98 -14.63 0.00
C GLN A 482 -21.92 -13.38 -0.88
N VAL A 483 -20.78 -13.13 -1.56
CA VAL A 483 -20.67 -12.02 -2.53
C VAL A 483 -21.67 -12.18 -3.67
N SER A 484 -21.79 -13.39 -4.23
CA SER A 484 -22.73 -13.65 -5.33
C SER A 484 -24.20 -13.49 -4.93
N SER A 485 -24.55 -13.86 -3.70
CA SER A 485 -25.92 -13.73 -3.17
C SER A 485 -26.32 -12.28 -2.84
N LEU A 486 -25.35 -11.40 -2.60
CA LEU A 486 -25.58 -9.98 -2.34
C LEU A 486 -25.67 -9.13 -3.61
N HIS A 487 -25.31 -9.69 -4.77
CA HIS A 487 -25.58 -9.05 -6.06
C HIS A 487 -27.08 -9.20 -6.37
N PRO A 488 -27.87 -8.12 -6.37
CA PRO A 488 -29.23 -8.22 -6.84
C PRO A 488 -29.16 -8.69 -8.30
N SER A 489 -29.63 -9.91 -8.54
CA SER A 489 -29.92 -10.37 -9.89
C SER A 489 -30.75 -9.25 -10.53
N GLY A 490 -30.18 -8.55 -11.50
CA GLY A 490 -30.89 -7.50 -12.20
C GLY A 490 -32.21 -8.06 -12.71
N LYS A 491 -33.28 -7.86 -11.95
CA LYS A 491 -34.61 -7.93 -12.51
C LYS A 491 -34.60 -6.92 -13.64
N LYS A 492 -34.48 -7.41 -14.86
CA LYS A 492 -34.91 -6.71 -16.05
C LYS A 492 -36.36 -6.32 -15.76
N GLU A 493 -36.58 -5.09 -15.33
CA GLU A 493 -37.88 -4.47 -15.50
C GLU A 493 -38.06 -4.32 -17.00
N SER A 494 -38.83 -5.25 -17.54
CA SER A 494 -39.39 -5.25 -18.89
C SER A 494 -40.42 -4.16 -19.04
#